data_fa9cf1d068b33c0df0a4b19f073ad0d5
#
_entry.id   fa9cf1d068b33c0df0a4b19f073ad0d5
#
_cell.length_a   1.000
_cell.length_b   1.000
_cell.length_c   1.000
_cell.angle_alpha   90.00
_cell.angle_beta   90.00
_cell.angle_gamma   90.00
#
_symmetry.space_group_name_H-M   'P 1'
#
loop_
_entity.id
_entity.type
_entity.pdbx_description
1 polymer ?
#
loop_
_entity_poly.entity_id
_entity_poly.type
_entity_poly.pdbx_seq_one_letter_code
_entity_poly.pdbx_strand_id
1 'polypeptide(L)'
;KKYEKDRDQVFLNEALNNILDDKKNFIILYIKKIVSFFFIDLNSSILNYYNLFHIIPNILIAILAIPGIFLSLRKKKDTKLLYALIIMLSLILLISTFYILPRYKISIIIFQILFSLFSLEYIYRIFVKKN
;
A
#
# COMPACT_ATOMS: atom_id res chain seq x y z
N LYS A 1 -2.81 -27.55 -23.36
CA LYS A 1 -3.34 -26.20 -23.73
C LYS A 1 -4.87 -26.06 -23.56
N LYS A 2 -5.71 -27.05 -24.02
CA LYS A 2 -7.17 -26.99 -23.85
C LYS A 2 -7.56 -27.18 -22.36
N TYR A 3 -6.98 -28.15 -21.69
CA TYR A 3 -7.19 -28.48 -20.27
C TYR A 3 -6.83 -27.31 -19.34
N GLU A 4 -5.76 -26.57 -19.61
CA GLU A 4 -5.35 -25.39 -18.84
C GLU A 4 -6.38 -24.25 -18.99
N LYS A 5 -6.87 -24.01 -20.21
CA LYS A 5 -7.91 -23.02 -20.46
C LYS A 5 -9.21 -23.32 -19.73
N ASP A 6 -9.63 -24.57 -19.79
CA ASP A 6 -10.89 -25.01 -19.14
C ASP A 6 -10.77 -24.90 -17.62
N ARG A 7 -9.61 -25.24 -17.05
CA ARG A 7 -9.31 -25.07 -15.63
C ARG A 7 -9.33 -23.60 -15.21
N ASP A 8 -8.68 -22.73 -15.97
CA ASP A 8 -8.60 -21.30 -15.66
C ASP A 8 -9.98 -20.63 -15.73
N GLN A 9 -10.83 -21.07 -16.67
CA GLN A 9 -12.23 -20.61 -16.75
C GLN A 9 -13.06 -21.06 -15.54
N VAL A 10 -12.88 -22.28 -15.05
CA VAL A 10 -13.58 -22.77 -13.84
C VAL A 10 -13.18 -21.93 -12.63
N PHE A 11 -11.87 -21.69 -12.41
CA PHE A 11 -11.40 -20.88 -11.29
C PHE A 11 -11.89 -19.43 -11.41
N LEU A 12 -11.91 -18.86 -12.61
CA LEU A 12 -12.41 -17.50 -12.82
C LEU A 12 -13.90 -17.39 -12.49
N ASN A 13 -14.71 -18.35 -12.94
CA ASN A 13 -16.13 -18.36 -12.67
C ASN A 13 -16.41 -18.57 -11.19
N GLU A 14 -15.68 -19.46 -10.52
CA GLU A 14 -15.80 -19.68 -9.08
C GLU A 14 -15.42 -18.43 -8.28
N ALA A 15 -14.32 -17.77 -8.66
CA ALA A 15 -13.91 -16.51 -8.04
C ALA A 15 -14.94 -15.40 -8.23
N LEU A 16 -15.52 -15.26 -9.43
CA LEU A 16 -16.56 -14.29 -9.71
C LEU A 16 -17.85 -14.58 -8.91
N ASN A 17 -18.25 -15.83 -8.83
CA ASN A 17 -19.42 -16.22 -8.04
C ASN A 17 -19.20 -15.90 -6.56
N ASN A 18 -18.05 -16.25 -5.99
CA ASN A 18 -17.72 -15.94 -4.60
C ASN A 18 -17.73 -14.42 -4.31
N ILE A 19 -17.28 -13.59 -5.27
CA ILE A 19 -17.34 -12.13 -5.16
C ILE A 19 -18.79 -11.62 -5.22
N LEU A 20 -19.61 -12.21 -6.09
CA LEU A 20 -21.01 -11.81 -6.27
C LEU A 20 -21.89 -12.22 -5.09
N ASP A 21 -21.62 -13.37 -4.49
CA ASP A 21 -22.39 -13.92 -3.38
C ASP A 21 -22.14 -13.15 -2.08
N ASP A 22 -20.93 -12.68 -1.85
CA ASP A 22 -20.58 -11.93 -0.63
C ASP A 22 -19.75 -10.66 -0.93
N LYS A 23 -20.36 -9.74 -1.65
CA LYS A 23 -19.76 -8.44 -2.04
C LYS A 23 -19.25 -7.64 -0.84
N LYS A 24 -19.97 -7.70 0.29
CA LYS A 24 -19.61 -6.94 1.49
C LYS A 24 -18.30 -7.42 2.08
N ASN A 25 -18.15 -8.73 2.27
CA ASN A 25 -16.91 -9.28 2.82
C ASN A 25 -15.75 -9.14 1.84
N PHE A 26 -16.00 -9.23 0.53
CA PHE A 26 -14.98 -8.98 -0.47
C PHE A 26 -14.42 -7.56 -0.36
N ILE A 27 -15.26 -6.53 -0.26
CA ILE A 27 -14.83 -5.14 -0.10
C ILE A 27 -14.06 -4.96 1.21
N ILE A 28 -14.54 -5.52 2.31
CA ILE A 28 -13.87 -5.44 3.61
C ILE A 28 -12.48 -6.10 3.54
N LEU A 29 -12.37 -7.28 2.93
CA LEU A 29 -11.09 -7.96 2.75
C LEU A 29 -10.15 -7.16 1.86
N TYR A 30 -10.67 -6.55 0.80
CA TYR A 30 -9.86 -5.71 -0.10
C TYR A 30 -9.31 -4.47 0.63
N ILE A 31 -10.15 -3.78 1.42
CA ILE A 31 -9.72 -2.65 2.24
C ILE A 31 -8.68 -3.09 3.29
N LYS A 32 -8.91 -4.22 3.98
CA LYS A 32 -7.93 -4.78 4.91
C LYS A 32 -6.59 -5.06 4.22
N LYS A 33 -6.61 -5.58 3.00
CA LYS A 33 -5.38 -5.79 2.21
C LYS A 33 -4.67 -4.46 1.91
N ILE A 34 -5.39 -3.43 1.49
CA ILE A 34 -4.80 -2.10 1.24
C ILE A 34 -4.11 -1.56 2.51
N VAL A 35 -4.80 -1.63 3.65
CA VAL A 35 -4.26 -1.17 4.94
C VAL A 35 -3.04 -1.99 5.35
N SER A 36 -3.11 -3.31 5.26
CA SER A 36 -1.99 -4.21 5.56
C SER A 36 -0.79 -3.95 4.65
N PHE A 37 -1.05 -3.62 3.39
CA PHE A 37 0.00 -3.32 2.42
C PHE A 37 0.69 -2.00 2.73
N PHE A 38 -0.07 -0.99 3.17
CA PHE A 38 0.50 0.30 3.55
C PHE A 38 1.25 0.24 4.89
N PHE A 39 0.70 -0.42 5.90
CA PHE A 39 1.29 -0.54 7.23
C PHE A 39 2.00 -1.88 7.42
N ILE A 40 1.31 -2.86 7.98
CA ILE A 40 1.80 -4.22 8.24
C ILE A 40 0.63 -5.18 8.20
N ASP A 41 0.87 -6.38 7.69
CA ASP A 41 -0.09 -7.46 7.75
C ASP A 41 -0.04 -8.14 9.13
N LEU A 42 -1.03 -7.82 9.97
CA LEU A 42 -1.13 -8.37 11.33
C LEU A 42 -1.58 -9.84 11.35
N ASN A 43 -2.07 -10.37 10.24
CA ASN A 43 -2.57 -11.74 10.13
C ASN A 43 -1.62 -12.67 9.35
N SER A 44 -0.39 -12.25 9.13
CA SER A 44 0.59 -13.06 8.41
C SER A 44 0.98 -14.29 9.23
N SER A 45 0.95 -15.46 8.60
CA SER A 45 1.42 -16.73 9.19
C SER A 45 2.96 -16.87 9.18
N ILE A 46 3.68 -15.88 8.66
CA ILE A 46 5.14 -15.93 8.52
C ILE A 46 5.78 -15.42 9.81
N LEU A 47 6.38 -16.32 10.59
CA LEU A 47 6.97 -16.05 11.91
C LEU A 47 7.99 -14.89 11.92
N ASN A 48 8.84 -14.78 10.89
CA ASN A 48 9.86 -13.73 10.80
C ASN A 48 9.29 -12.34 10.45
N TYR A 49 8.02 -12.26 10.05
CA TYR A 49 7.37 -11.01 9.70
C TYR A 49 7.11 -10.11 10.92
N TYR A 50 6.99 -10.72 12.10
CA TYR A 50 6.73 -10.03 13.37
C TYR A 50 7.99 -9.63 14.16
N ASN A 51 9.15 -9.64 13.53
CA ASN A 51 10.35 -9.14 14.18
C ASN A 51 10.24 -7.62 14.39
N LEU A 52 10.45 -7.15 15.62
CA LEU A 52 10.39 -5.74 16.01
C LEU A 52 11.30 -4.85 15.15
N PHE A 53 12.46 -5.36 14.75
CA PHE A 53 13.39 -4.66 13.84
C PHE A 53 12.79 -4.40 12.45
N HIS A 54 11.81 -5.18 12.05
CA HIS A 54 11.08 -4.98 10.79
C HIS A 54 9.83 -4.12 10.97
N ILE A 55 9.12 -4.32 12.07
CA ILE A 55 7.84 -3.68 12.34
C ILE A 55 8.01 -2.20 12.60
N ILE A 56 8.93 -1.82 13.52
CA ILE A 56 9.11 -0.44 13.97
C ILE A 56 9.48 0.49 12.81
N PRO A 57 10.51 0.22 11.98
CA PRO A 57 10.86 1.10 10.87
C PRO A 57 9.71 1.25 9.85
N ASN A 58 9.02 0.15 9.55
CA ASN A 58 7.91 0.18 8.59
C ASN A 58 6.75 1.06 9.07
N ILE A 59 6.36 0.94 10.34
CA ILE A 59 5.31 1.77 10.94
C ILE A 59 5.73 3.23 10.98
N LEU A 60 6.96 3.54 11.40
CA LEU A 60 7.47 4.91 11.44
C LEU A 60 7.45 5.57 10.06
N ILE A 61 7.95 4.86 9.04
CA ILE A 61 7.93 5.36 7.66
C ILE A 61 6.49 5.58 7.19
N ALA A 62 5.58 4.64 7.45
CA ALA A 62 4.18 4.74 7.06
C ALA A 62 3.49 5.94 7.73
N ILE A 63 3.69 6.13 9.03
CA ILE A 63 3.12 7.27 9.79
C ILE A 63 3.67 8.60 9.25
N LEU A 64 4.96 8.70 8.99
CA LEU A 64 5.58 9.91 8.45
C LEU A 64 5.19 10.18 6.99
N ALA A 65 4.88 9.14 6.21
CA ALA A 65 4.43 9.28 4.84
C ALA A 65 3.03 9.92 4.73
N ILE A 66 2.14 9.68 5.69
CA ILE A 66 0.76 10.22 5.68
C ILE A 66 0.73 11.75 5.55
N PRO A 67 1.35 12.53 6.45
CA PRO A 67 1.36 13.99 6.30
C PRO A 67 2.07 14.43 5.02
N GLY A 68 3.10 13.72 4.56
CA GLY A 68 3.75 13.99 3.28
C GLY A 68 2.81 13.85 2.08
N ILE A 69 1.96 12.82 2.08
CA ILE A 69 0.93 12.63 1.05
C ILE A 69 -0.06 13.80 1.08
N PHE A 70 -0.57 14.18 2.25
CA PHE A 70 -1.49 15.33 2.37
C PHE A 70 -0.86 16.64 1.90
N LEU A 71 0.40 16.88 2.23
CA LEU A 71 1.14 18.06 1.81
C LEU A 71 1.37 18.08 0.29
N SER A 72 1.62 16.93 -0.33
CA SER A 72 1.78 16.83 -1.78
C SER A 72 0.49 17.18 -2.53
N LEU A 73 -0.66 16.79 -1.99
CA LEU A 73 -1.97 17.14 -2.55
C LEU A 73 -2.27 18.64 -2.42
N ARG A 74 -1.83 19.28 -1.32
CA ARG A 74 -2.03 20.74 -1.13
C ARG A 74 -1.12 21.58 -2.00
N LYS A 75 0.11 21.14 -2.26
CA LYS A 75 1.06 21.82 -3.16
C LYS A 75 0.81 21.47 -4.62
N LYS A 76 -0.29 21.95 -5.20
CA LYS A 76 -0.69 21.72 -6.61
C LYS A 76 0.41 22.03 -7.67
N LYS A 77 1.49 22.71 -7.30
CA LYS A 77 2.58 23.09 -8.21
C LYS A 77 3.64 22.00 -8.40
N ASP A 78 3.68 20.98 -7.55
CA ASP A 78 4.72 19.94 -7.64
C ASP A 78 4.16 18.70 -8.34
N THR A 79 4.14 18.79 -9.67
CA THR A 79 3.63 17.72 -10.55
C THR A 79 4.35 16.40 -10.35
N LYS A 80 5.65 16.42 -9.97
CA LYS A 80 6.46 15.21 -9.75
C LYS A 80 5.96 14.40 -8.55
N LEU A 81 5.65 15.07 -7.43
CA LEU A 81 5.08 14.41 -6.25
C LEU A 81 3.69 13.86 -6.52
N LEU A 82 2.89 14.56 -7.33
CA LEU A 82 1.58 14.07 -7.73
C LEU A 82 1.69 12.80 -8.59
N TYR A 83 2.60 12.76 -9.56
CA TYR A 83 2.85 11.55 -10.35
C TYR A 83 3.33 10.39 -9.48
N ALA A 84 4.26 10.63 -8.55
CA ALA A 84 4.70 9.61 -7.59
C ALA A 84 3.55 9.06 -6.76
N LEU A 85 2.62 9.92 -6.31
CA LEU A 85 1.42 9.51 -5.58
C LEU A 85 0.48 8.65 -6.44
N ILE A 86 0.23 9.05 -7.68
CA ILE A 86 -0.63 8.29 -8.60
C ILE A 86 -0.02 6.90 -8.86
N ILE A 87 1.29 6.83 -9.11
CA ILE A 87 1.98 5.55 -9.32
C ILE A 87 1.89 4.68 -8.06
N MET A 88 2.14 5.24 -6.88
CA MET A 88 2.04 4.51 -5.62
C MET A 88 0.63 3.95 -5.40
N LEU A 89 -0.41 4.77 -5.60
CA LEU A 89 -1.80 4.34 -5.44
C LEU A 89 -2.19 3.28 -6.46
N SER A 90 -1.78 3.42 -7.73
CA SER A 90 -2.05 2.42 -8.76
C SER A 90 -1.39 1.08 -8.44
N LEU A 91 -0.16 1.07 -7.93
CA LEU A 91 0.53 -0.14 -7.48
C LEU A 91 -0.19 -0.78 -6.29
N ILE A 92 -0.60 0.01 -5.29
CA ILE A 92 -1.35 -0.50 -4.14
C ILE A 92 -2.65 -1.18 -4.61
N LEU A 93 -3.44 -0.51 -5.45
CA LEU A 93 -4.69 -1.04 -5.95
C LEU A 93 -4.47 -2.32 -6.77
N LEU A 94 -3.51 -2.30 -7.67
CA LEU A 94 -3.21 -3.44 -8.54
C LEU A 94 -2.72 -4.66 -7.73
N ILE A 95 -1.78 -4.47 -6.81
CA ILE A 95 -1.24 -5.59 -6.01
C ILE A 95 -2.27 -6.11 -5.01
N SER A 96 -3.13 -5.25 -4.47
CA SER A 96 -4.19 -5.65 -3.53
C SER A 96 -5.27 -6.55 -4.14
N THR A 97 -5.39 -6.61 -5.48
CA THR A 97 -6.27 -7.57 -6.15
C THR A 97 -5.74 -9.00 -6.07
N PHE A 98 -4.43 -9.16 -5.91
CA PHE A 98 -3.77 -10.46 -5.80
C PHE A 98 -3.49 -10.85 -4.35
N TYR A 99 -2.79 -11.98 -4.17
CA TYR A 99 -2.30 -12.38 -2.86
C TYR A 99 -1.11 -11.50 -2.43
N ILE A 100 -1.21 -10.85 -1.27
CA ILE A 100 -0.17 -9.96 -0.77
C ILE A 100 0.95 -10.78 -0.14
N LEU A 101 2.10 -10.77 -0.80
CA LEU A 101 3.34 -11.29 -0.23
C LEU A 101 4.18 -10.13 0.34
N PRO A 102 4.92 -10.34 1.44
CA PRO A 102 5.78 -9.31 2.03
C PRO A 102 6.75 -8.67 1.04
N ARG A 103 7.25 -9.45 0.07
CA ARG A 103 8.17 -8.98 -0.99
C ARG A 103 7.57 -7.89 -1.88
N TYR A 104 6.25 -7.84 -2.07
CA TYR A 104 5.62 -6.80 -2.90
C TYR A 104 5.60 -5.44 -2.21
N LYS A 105 5.75 -5.41 -0.88
CA LYS A 105 5.84 -4.17 -0.11
C LYS A 105 7.09 -3.36 -0.44
N ILE A 106 8.16 -4.00 -0.94
CA ILE A 106 9.39 -3.32 -1.34
C ILE A 106 9.10 -2.24 -2.40
N SER A 107 8.20 -2.51 -3.33
CA SER A 107 7.82 -1.54 -4.37
C SER A 107 7.17 -0.27 -3.80
N ILE A 108 6.45 -0.38 -2.68
CA ILE A 108 5.74 0.74 -2.05
C ILE A 108 6.61 1.49 -1.05
N ILE A 109 7.53 0.80 -0.39
CA ILE A 109 8.37 1.40 0.65
C ILE A 109 9.21 2.57 0.10
N ILE A 110 9.62 2.50 -1.16
CA ILE A 110 10.36 3.57 -1.84
C ILE A 110 9.52 4.85 -1.88
N PHE A 111 8.25 4.75 -2.24
CA PHE A 111 7.33 5.89 -2.25
C PHE A 111 7.01 6.38 -0.84
N GLN A 112 6.85 5.47 0.12
CA GLN A 112 6.64 5.84 1.52
C GLN A 112 7.83 6.63 2.08
N ILE A 113 9.07 6.22 1.78
CA ILE A 113 10.28 6.94 2.15
C ILE A 113 10.29 8.34 1.51
N LEU A 114 9.96 8.44 0.22
CA LEU A 114 9.91 9.73 -0.49
C LEU A 114 8.91 10.69 0.18
N PHE A 115 7.70 10.24 0.50
CA PHE A 115 6.71 11.08 1.17
C PHE A 115 7.08 11.38 2.63
N SER A 116 7.72 10.45 3.34
CA SER A 116 8.20 10.69 4.70
C SER A 116 9.32 11.74 4.74
N LEU A 117 10.26 11.71 3.80
CA LEU A 117 11.30 12.72 3.66
C LEU A 117 10.69 14.10 3.36
N PHE A 118 9.70 14.16 2.47
CA PHE A 118 8.99 15.39 2.17
C PHE A 118 8.25 15.97 3.39
N SER A 119 7.66 15.10 4.21
CA SER A 119 7.04 15.49 5.48
C SER A 119 8.08 16.06 6.46
N LEU A 120 9.21 15.38 6.64
CA LEU A 120 10.29 15.82 7.53
C LEU A 120 10.88 17.16 7.07
N GLU A 121 11.12 17.34 5.78
CA GLU A 121 11.60 18.61 5.22
C GLU A 121 10.61 19.75 5.52
N TYR A 122 9.32 19.51 5.37
CA TYR A 122 8.30 20.52 5.68
C TYR A 122 8.28 20.89 7.16
N ILE A 123 8.34 19.89 8.04
CA ILE A 123 8.42 20.09 9.50
C ILE A 123 9.68 20.89 9.86
N TYR A 124 10.83 20.48 9.33
CA TYR A 124 12.10 21.17 9.55
C TYR A 124 12.04 22.66 9.14
N ARG A 125 11.47 22.95 7.95
CA ARG A 125 11.31 24.34 7.48
C ARG A 125 10.41 25.18 8.39
N ILE A 126 9.38 24.59 9.02
CA ILE A 126 8.54 25.30 9.99
C ILE A 126 9.33 25.66 11.23
N PHE A 127 10.14 24.71 11.75
CA PHE A 127 10.93 24.95 12.96
C PHE A 127 12.04 25.98 12.74
N VAL A 128 12.77 25.87 11.64
CA VAL A 128 13.90 26.79 11.32
C VAL A 128 13.42 28.20 10.94
N LYS A 129 12.23 28.37 10.35
CA LYS A 129 11.70 29.71 10.04
C LYS A 129 11.08 30.41 11.26
N LYS A 130 10.86 29.70 12.36
CA LYS A 130 10.28 30.26 13.58
C LYS A 130 11.32 30.78 14.57
N ASN A 131 12.59 30.44 14.35
CA ASN A 131 13.76 31.00 15.04
C ASN A 131 14.47 32.00 14.12
#